data_cc7a377c598a3494232215a27402986a
#
_entry.id   cc7a377c598a3494232215a27402986a
#
_cell.length_a   1.000
_cell.length_b   1.000
_cell.length_c   1.000
_cell.angle_alpha   90.00
_cell.angle_beta   90.00
_cell.angle_gamma   90.00
#
_symmetry.space_group_name_H-M   'P 1'
#
loop_
_entity.id
_entity.type
_entity.pdbx_description
1 polymer ?
#
loop_
_entity_poly.entity_id
_entity_poly.type
_entity_poly.pdbx_seq_one_letter_code
_entity_poly.pdbx_strand_id
1 'polypeptide(L)'
;MPPGIRISVIFEGETMSDVNPQDLSQEILASPAKASIFLTVTVRSGGESAVIDLLTAVSGLTRAVGFRYPETMLSCVVGIGAGMWDRLFDVPRPEYLHDFEALQGGTHSAPSTPGDLFFHLRASTLDMCFELARQIMRRLGPAVSTYDEVHAFRYLDNRDPLGFVDGTESPRGQAAVAAALINEGAWV
;
A
#
# COMPACT_ATOMS: atom_id res chain seq x y z
N MET A 1 20.85 1.85 4.79
CA MET A 1 19.66 1.63 3.94
C MET A 1 20.05 0.78 2.75
N PRO A 2 19.33 -0.28 2.38
CA PRO A 2 19.66 -1.07 1.20
C PRO A 2 19.58 -0.17 -0.04
N PRO A 3 20.54 -0.25 -0.98
CA PRO A 3 20.51 0.57 -2.19
C PRO A 3 19.29 0.20 -3.04
N GLY A 4 18.50 1.21 -3.45
CA GLY A 4 17.37 1.05 -4.37
C GLY A 4 15.97 1.16 -3.72
N ILE A 5 15.83 1.17 -2.41
CA ILE A 5 14.56 1.48 -1.76
C ILE A 5 14.48 3.01 -1.61
N ARG A 6 13.54 3.63 -2.31
CA ARG A 6 13.15 5.02 -2.07
C ARG A 6 11.92 5.03 -1.16
N ILE A 7 12.09 5.53 0.04
CA ILE A 7 11.00 5.93 0.89
C ILE A 7 10.73 7.39 0.52
N SER A 8 9.53 7.70 0.04
CA SER A 8 9.17 9.10 -0.21
C SER A 8 9.06 9.85 1.09
N VAL A 9 9.86 10.88 1.19
CA VAL A 9 9.95 11.74 2.34
C VAL A 9 9.76 13.17 1.85
N ILE A 10 8.98 13.94 2.57
CA ILE A 10 8.89 15.39 2.39
C ILE A 10 10.15 15.95 3.05
N PHE A 11 11.00 16.66 2.29
CA PHE A 11 12.27 17.19 2.79
C PHE A 11 12.05 18.30 3.84
N GLU A 12 13.01 18.45 4.76
CA GLU A 12 13.02 19.57 5.71
C GLU A 12 12.91 20.90 4.95
N GLY A 13 11.87 21.66 5.28
CA GLY A 13 11.59 22.97 4.65
C GLY A 13 10.47 22.95 3.61
N GLU A 14 9.99 21.77 3.15
CA GLU A 14 8.80 21.70 2.31
C GLU A 14 7.54 21.67 3.18
N THR A 15 6.58 22.49 2.82
CA THR A 15 5.24 22.43 3.42
C THR A 15 4.40 21.40 2.67
N MET A 16 3.37 20.84 3.31
CA MET A 16 2.43 19.90 2.65
C MET A 16 1.77 20.52 1.40
N SER A 17 1.74 21.86 1.29
CA SER A 17 1.25 22.57 0.11
C SER A 17 2.19 22.48 -1.10
N ASP A 18 3.46 22.18 -0.90
CA ASP A 18 4.49 22.15 -1.94
C ASP A 18 4.65 20.75 -2.55
N VAL A 19 4.06 19.73 -1.92
CA VAL A 19 4.09 18.35 -2.41
C VAL A 19 3.21 18.21 -3.65
N ASN A 20 3.83 17.87 -4.77
CA ASN A 20 3.10 17.51 -5.96
C ASN A 20 2.69 16.01 -5.86
N PRO A 21 1.40 15.67 -5.95
CA PRO A 21 0.94 14.27 -5.92
C PRO A 21 1.61 13.35 -6.94
N GLN A 22 2.15 13.91 -8.04
CA GLN A 22 2.83 13.15 -9.09
C GLN A 22 4.28 12.77 -8.73
N ASP A 23 4.86 13.44 -7.73
CA ASP A 23 6.25 13.19 -7.30
C ASP A 23 6.33 12.15 -6.17
N LEU A 24 5.19 11.65 -5.70
CA LEU A 24 5.15 10.59 -4.71
C LEU A 24 5.73 9.29 -5.27
N SER A 25 6.49 8.56 -4.45
CA SER A 25 7.12 7.29 -4.86
C SER A 25 6.09 6.19 -5.14
N GLN A 26 4.89 6.32 -4.60
CA GLN A 26 3.76 5.40 -4.78
C GLN A 26 2.50 6.19 -5.09
N GLU A 27 1.63 5.61 -5.92
CA GLU A 27 0.36 6.24 -6.35
C GLU A 27 -0.74 6.13 -5.28
N ILE A 28 -0.45 6.52 -4.04
CA ILE A 28 -1.40 6.42 -2.92
C ILE A 28 -2.64 7.31 -3.11
N LEU A 29 -2.47 8.44 -3.80
CA LEU A 29 -3.55 9.41 -4.07
C LEU A 29 -4.26 9.17 -5.42
N ALA A 30 -3.96 8.06 -6.11
CA ALA A 30 -4.63 7.74 -7.37
C ALA A 30 -6.14 7.54 -7.16
N SER A 31 -6.91 7.93 -8.18
CA SER A 31 -8.37 7.76 -8.18
C SER A 31 -8.77 6.31 -7.93
N PRO A 32 -9.93 6.07 -7.28
CA PRO A 32 -10.44 4.72 -7.06
C PRO A 32 -10.56 3.94 -8.36
N ALA A 33 -10.05 2.71 -8.38
CA ALA A 33 -10.11 1.80 -9.51
C ALA A 33 -11.43 1.00 -9.55
N LYS A 34 -11.68 0.28 -10.66
CA LYS A 34 -12.86 -0.60 -10.77
C LYS A 34 -12.67 -1.93 -10.07
N ALA A 35 -11.43 -2.38 -9.93
CA ALA A 35 -11.07 -3.61 -9.25
C ALA A 35 -9.85 -3.38 -8.36
N SER A 36 -9.80 -4.09 -7.23
CA SER A 36 -8.67 -4.07 -6.32
C SER A 36 -8.44 -5.43 -5.70
N ILE A 37 -7.19 -5.71 -5.34
CA ILE A 37 -6.83 -6.79 -4.41
C ILE A 37 -6.09 -6.15 -3.24
N PHE A 38 -6.55 -6.44 -2.04
CA PHE A 38 -5.86 -6.15 -0.79
C PHE A 38 -5.23 -7.45 -0.29
N LEU A 39 -3.91 -7.47 -0.22
CA LEU A 39 -3.16 -8.66 0.16
C LEU A 39 -2.28 -8.33 1.35
N THR A 40 -2.51 -9.02 2.46
CA THR A 40 -1.69 -8.93 3.67
C THR A 40 -0.87 -10.20 3.83
N VAL A 41 0.43 -10.06 4.06
CA VAL A 41 1.33 -11.18 4.29
C VAL A 41 2.13 -11.01 5.56
N THR A 42 2.49 -12.13 6.18
CA THR A 42 3.46 -12.22 7.25
C THR A 42 4.77 -12.78 6.74
N VAL A 43 5.89 -12.22 7.17
CA VAL A 43 7.25 -12.57 6.72
C VAL A 43 7.92 -13.48 7.74
N ARG A 44 8.32 -14.65 7.32
CA ARG A 44 9.03 -15.60 8.18
C ARG A 44 10.41 -15.07 8.56
N SER A 45 10.92 -15.53 9.69
CA SER A 45 12.31 -15.23 10.09
C SER A 45 13.27 -15.66 8.97
N GLY A 46 14.19 -14.76 8.58
CA GLY A 46 15.12 -14.96 7.47
C GLY A 46 14.53 -14.62 6.09
N GLY A 47 13.28 -14.11 6.02
CA GLY A 47 12.64 -13.70 4.78
C GLY A 47 12.96 -12.25 4.34
N GLU A 48 13.74 -11.51 5.14
CA GLU A 48 14.01 -10.08 4.94
C GLU A 48 14.66 -9.79 3.58
N SER A 49 15.59 -10.64 3.15
CA SER A 49 16.26 -10.48 1.85
C SER A 49 15.28 -10.55 0.68
N ALA A 50 14.35 -11.51 0.69
CA ALA A 50 13.33 -11.62 -0.36
C ALA A 50 12.39 -10.41 -0.39
N VAL A 51 12.10 -9.84 0.79
CA VAL A 51 11.30 -8.61 0.90
C VAL A 51 12.06 -7.43 0.31
N ILE A 52 13.32 -7.22 0.65
CA ILE A 52 14.15 -6.15 0.09
C ILE A 52 14.24 -6.26 -1.43
N ASP A 53 14.48 -7.46 -1.96
CA ASP A 53 14.53 -7.71 -3.39
C ASP A 53 13.20 -7.40 -4.09
N LEU A 54 12.07 -7.72 -3.45
CA LEU A 54 10.75 -7.35 -3.96
C LEU A 54 10.54 -5.84 -3.92
N LEU A 55 10.81 -5.18 -2.79
CA LEU A 55 10.59 -3.74 -2.63
C LEU A 55 11.36 -2.91 -3.66
N THR A 56 12.57 -3.34 -3.99
CA THR A 56 13.38 -2.70 -5.05
C THR A 56 12.83 -2.96 -6.45
N ALA A 57 12.13 -4.06 -6.66
CA ALA A 57 11.65 -4.51 -7.96
C ALA A 57 10.18 -4.18 -8.25
N VAL A 58 9.36 -3.86 -7.23
CA VAL A 58 7.90 -3.81 -7.34
C VAL A 58 7.41 -2.80 -8.37
N SER A 59 8.02 -1.62 -8.46
CA SER A 59 7.66 -0.61 -9.47
C SER A 59 7.94 -1.10 -10.90
N GLY A 60 9.08 -1.76 -11.10
CA GLY A 60 9.44 -2.39 -12.37
C GLY A 60 8.48 -3.52 -12.74
N LEU A 61 8.10 -4.32 -11.76
CA LEU A 61 7.16 -5.42 -11.91
C LEU A 61 5.77 -4.91 -12.31
N THR A 62 5.27 -3.89 -11.63
CA THR A 62 3.98 -3.25 -11.94
C THR A 62 3.96 -2.73 -13.37
N ARG A 63 5.02 -2.02 -13.79
CA ARG A 63 5.16 -1.55 -15.18
C ARG A 63 5.21 -2.70 -16.18
N ALA A 64 5.94 -3.77 -15.88
CA ALA A 64 6.06 -4.91 -16.78
C ALA A 64 4.74 -5.65 -16.99
N VAL A 65 3.95 -5.82 -15.92
CA VAL A 65 2.61 -6.43 -16.01
C VAL A 65 1.65 -5.52 -16.77
N GLY A 66 1.66 -4.21 -16.48
CA GLY A 66 0.74 -3.23 -17.10
C GLY A 66 1.12 -2.82 -18.53
N PHE A 67 2.34 -3.15 -19.00
CA PHE A 67 2.89 -2.61 -20.24
C PHE A 67 2.02 -2.81 -21.48
N ARG A 68 1.36 -3.95 -21.62
CA ARG A 68 0.50 -4.27 -22.77
C ARG A 68 -0.90 -3.68 -22.67
N TYR A 69 -1.30 -3.25 -21.50
CA TYR A 69 -2.66 -2.81 -21.17
C TYR A 69 -2.62 -1.50 -20.37
N PRO A 70 -2.01 -0.42 -20.90
CA PRO A 70 -1.82 0.83 -20.15
C PRO A 70 -3.15 1.47 -19.76
N GLU A 71 -4.22 1.21 -20.51
CA GLU A 71 -5.59 1.67 -20.23
C GLU A 71 -6.15 1.08 -18.93
N THR A 72 -5.58 0.00 -18.42
CA THR A 72 -6.03 -0.62 -17.16
C THR A 72 -5.55 0.14 -15.93
N MET A 73 -4.59 1.05 -16.10
CA MET A 73 -4.02 1.88 -15.01
C MET A 73 -3.62 1.04 -13.79
N LEU A 74 -2.91 -0.08 -14.05
CA LEU A 74 -2.44 -0.97 -12.99
C LEU A 74 -1.48 -0.23 -12.06
N SER A 75 -1.78 -0.23 -10.77
CA SER A 75 -0.94 0.34 -9.73
C SER A 75 -0.81 -0.57 -8.52
N CYS A 76 0.25 -0.38 -7.75
CA CYS A 76 0.53 -1.10 -6.52
C CYS A 76 1.02 -0.12 -5.47
N VAL A 77 0.37 -0.11 -4.31
CA VAL A 77 0.85 0.54 -3.10
C VAL A 77 1.29 -0.52 -2.11
N VAL A 78 2.48 -0.36 -1.54
CA VAL A 78 3.04 -1.26 -0.53
C VAL A 78 3.09 -0.56 0.81
N GLY A 79 2.45 -1.15 1.81
CA GLY A 79 2.57 -0.77 3.21
C GLY A 79 3.53 -1.72 3.94
N ILE A 80 4.28 -1.18 4.89
CA ILE A 80 5.21 -1.92 5.73
C ILE A 80 4.73 -1.78 7.18
N GLY A 81 4.47 -2.90 7.85
CA GLY A 81 4.05 -2.94 9.25
C GLY A 81 5.18 -2.54 10.21
N ALA A 82 4.81 -2.11 11.42
CA ALA A 82 5.75 -1.61 12.42
C ALA A 82 6.87 -2.61 12.75
N GLY A 83 6.51 -3.87 13.02
CA GLY A 83 7.48 -4.91 13.30
C GLY A 83 8.38 -5.26 12.12
N MET A 84 7.86 -5.14 10.90
CA MET A 84 8.66 -5.38 9.70
C MET A 84 9.60 -4.23 9.39
N TRP A 85 9.20 -2.99 9.70
CA TRP A 85 10.09 -1.83 9.60
C TRP A 85 11.39 -2.05 10.37
N ASP A 86 11.29 -2.46 11.64
CA ASP A 86 12.46 -2.71 12.49
C ASP A 86 13.35 -3.85 11.97
N ARG A 87 12.79 -4.79 11.23
CA ARG A 87 13.54 -5.91 10.64
C ARG A 87 14.26 -5.53 9.35
N LEU A 88 13.73 -4.51 8.63
CA LEU A 88 14.26 -4.09 7.33
C LEU A 88 15.24 -2.91 7.42
N PHE A 89 15.03 -2.01 8.37
CA PHE A 89 15.72 -0.72 8.41
C PHE A 89 16.42 -0.49 9.75
N ASP A 90 17.67 -0.06 9.68
CA ASP A 90 18.47 0.35 10.83
C ASP A 90 18.31 1.86 11.09
N VAL A 91 17.04 2.31 11.10
CA VAL A 91 16.65 3.68 11.42
C VAL A 91 15.38 3.66 12.29
N PRO A 92 15.14 4.65 13.15
CA PRO A 92 13.94 4.71 13.96
C PRO A 92 12.66 4.59 13.11
N ARG A 93 11.60 4.01 13.66
CA ARG A 93 10.30 4.00 13.03
C ARG A 93 9.73 5.43 12.93
N PRO A 94 8.91 5.72 11.90
CA PRO A 94 8.03 6.87 11.92
C PRO A 94 7.21 6.92 13.22
N GLU A 95 7.01 8.10 13.79
CA GLU A 95 6.38 8.28 15.11
C GLU A 95 4.98 7.63 15.18
N TYR A 96 4.22 7.74 14.10
CA TYR A 96 2.85 7.20 14.02
C TYR A 96 2.78 5.77 13.45
N LEU A 97 3.91 5.14 13.14
CA LEU A 97 3.93 3.74 12.68
C LEU A 97 3.92 2.79 13.87
N HIS A 98 2.75 2.34 14.25
CA HIS A 98 2.53 1.36 15.31
C HIS A 98 1.46 0.34 14.89
N ASP A 99 1.41 -0.79 15.57
CA ASP A 99 0.35 -1.77 15.35
C ASP A 99 -0.98 -1.22 15.88
N PHE A 100 -2.08 -1.62 15.22
CA PHE A 100 -3.41 -1.29 15.71
C PHE A 100 -3.64 -1.95 17.07
N GLU A 101 -4.04 -1.18 18.08
CA GLU A 101 -4.42 -1.71 19.37
C GLU A 101 -5.86 -2.23 19.35
N ALA A 102 -6.04 -3.48 19.81
CA ALA A 102 -7.36 -4.10 19.84
C ALA A 102 -8.33 -3.29 20.70
N LEU A 103 -9.53 -3.01 20.16
CA LEU A 103 -10.58 -2.27 20.85
C LEU A 103 -11.69 -3.23 21.27
N GLN A 104 -12.15 -3.11 22.51
CA GLN A 104 -13.27 -3.87 23.04
C GLN A 104 -14.45 -2.93 23.32
N GLY A 105 -15.56 -3.16 22.62
CA GLY A 105 -16.85 -2.55 22.91
C GLY A 105 -17.76 -3.50 23.69
N GLY A 106 -18.94 -3.02 24.06
CA GLY A 106 -19.92 -3.84 24.80
C GLY A 106 -20.46 -5.04 24.00
N THR A 107 -20.60 -4.90 22.68
CA THR A 107 -21.17 -5.93 21.80
C THR A 107 -20.20 -6.36 20.70
N HIS A 108 -19.30 -5.47 20.28
CA HIS A 108 -18.37 -5.69 19.17
C HIS A 108 -16.93 -5.46 19.62
N SER A 109 -16.00 -6.13 18.97
CA SER A 109 -14.57 -5.92 19.14
C SER A 109 -13.89 -5.70 17.81
N ALA A 110 -12.84 -4.86 17.78
CA ALA A 110 -11.93 -4.72 16.68
C ALA A 110 -10.59 -5.37 17.06
N PRO A 111 -10.27 -6.56 16.53
CA PRO A 111 -9.05 -7.26 16.88
C PRO A 111 -7.83 -6.59 16.23
N SER A 112 -6.67 -6.65 16.89
CA SER A 112 -5.39 -6.42 16.24
C SER A 112 -5.00 -7.68 15.48
N THR A 113 -4.80 -7.55 14.16
CA THR A 113 -4.46 -8.66 13.29
C THR A 113 -3.02 -8.51 12.77
N PRO A 114 -2.28 -9.61 12.59
CA PRO A 114 -0.90 -9.55 12.13
C PRO A 114 -0.81 -9.12 10.65
N GLY A 115 0.29 -8.44 10.30
CA GLY A 115 0.59 -8.07 8.93
C GLY A 115 1.95 -7.38 8.86
N ASP A 116 2.88 -8.00 8.14
CA ASP A 116 4.23 -7.45 7.93
C ASP A 116 4.30 -6.56 6.68
N LEU A 117 3.64 -7.02 5.60
CA LEU A 117 3.49 -6.26 4.36
C LEU A 117 2.03 -6.25 3.93
N PHE A 118 1.62 -5.11 3.39
CA PHE A 118 0.31 -4.91 2.79
C PHE A 118 0.47 -4.45 1.35
N PHE A 119 -0.24 -5.07 0.42
CA PHE A 119 -0.26 -4.68 -0.98
C PHE A 119 -1.68 -4.26 -1.36
N HIS A 120 -1.83 -3.02 -1.81
CA HIS A 120 -3.05 -2.53 -2.44
C HIS A 120 -2.84 -2.48 -3.94
N LEU A 121 -3.33 -3.48 -4.63
CA LEU A 121 -3.27 -3.62 -6.08
C LEU A 121 -4.55 -3.06 -6.70
N ARG A 122 -4.46 -2.19 -7.69
CA ARG A 122 -5.61 -1.53 -8.30
C ARG A 122 -5.50 -1.54 -9.82
N ALA A 123 -6.60 -1.79 -10.49
CA ALA A 123 -6.70 -1.71 -11.95
C ALA A 123 -8.15 -1.49 -12.40
N SER A 124 -8.37 -1.28 -13.70
CA SER A 124 -9.71 -1.28 -14.27
C SER A 124 -10.32 -2.68 -14.36
N THR A 125 -9.51 -3.74 -14.26
CA THR A 125 -9.92 -5.14 -14.33
C THR A 125 -9.21 -5.99 -13.28
N LEU A 126 -9.89 -7.01 -12.76
CA LEU A 126 -9.38 -7.84 -11.65
C LEU A 126 -8.23 -8.75 -12.09
N ASP A 127 -8.22 -9.21 -13.33
CA ASP A 127 -7.16 -10.07 -13.88
C ASP A 127 -5.77 -9.42 -13.83
N MET A 128 -5.71 -8.10 -14.04
CA MET A 128 -4.46 -7.35 -13.92
C MET A 128 -3.96 -7.30 -12.48
N CYS A 129 -4.86 -7.08 -11.52
CA CYS A 129 -4.52 -7.14 -10.09
C CYS A 129 -4.04 -8.55 -9.72
N PHE A 130 -4.75 -9.58 -10.18
CA PHE A 130 -4.43 -10.98 -9.92
C PHE A 130 -3.06 -11.37 -10.48
N GLU A 131 -2.75 -10.99 -11.73
CA GLU A 131 -1.45 -11.29 -12.33
C GLU A 131 -0.31 -10.62 -11.56
N LEU A 132 -0.48 -9.38 -11.13
CA LEU A 132 0.53 -8.69 -10.32
C LEU A 132 0.69 -9.36 -8.95
N ALA A 133 -0.43 -9.68 -8.26
CA ALA A 133 -0.39 -10.40 -6.99
C ALA A 133 0.34 -11.74 -7.12
N ARG A 134 0.02 -12.51 -8.16
CA ARG A 134 0.67 -13.80 -8.47
C ARG A 134 2.18 -13.65 -8.66
N GLN A 135 2.61 -12.60 -9.35
CA GLN A 135 4.05 -12.36 -9.56
C GLN A 135 4.77 -11.90 -8.29
N ILE A 136 4.13 -11.06 -7.47
CA ILE A 136 4.62 -10.66 -6.15
C ILE A 136 4.80 -11.90 -5.27
N MET A 137 3.76 -12.72 -5.12
CA MET A 137 3.80 -13.93 -4.29
C MET A 137 4.82 -14.95 -4.79
N ARG A 138 5.00 -15.08 -6.10
CA ARG A 138 6.05 -15.95 -6.67
C ARG A 138 7.45 -15.48 -6.31
N ARG A 139 7.70 -14.17 -6.24
CA ARG A 139 9.01 -13.62 -5.84
C ARG A 139 9.26 -13.79 -4.34
N LEU A 140 8.26 -13.54 -3.53
CA LEU A 140 8.36 -13.75 -2.09
C LEU A 140 8.49 -15.24 -1.73
N GLY A 141 7.84 -16.12 -2.50
CA GLY A 141 7.95 -17.57 -2.36
C GLY A 141 7.73 -18.06 -0.93
N PRO A 142 8.61 -18.93 -0.42
CA PRO A 142 8.47 -19.49 0.93
C PRO A 142 8.79 -18.50 2.05
N ALA A 143 9.28 -17.28 1.74
CA ALA A 143 9.63 -16.28 2.74
C ALA A 143 8.40 -15.70 3.46
N VAL A 144 7.21 -15.85 2.88
CA VAL A 144 5.97 -15.29 3.43
C VAL A 144 4.86 -16.33 3.58
N SER A 145 3.85 -15.94 4.34
CA SER A 145 2.53 -16.59 4.37
C SER A 145 1.46 -15.55 4.15
N THR A 146 0.47 -15.84 3.32
CA THR A 146 -0.71 -15.00 3.18
C THR A 146 -1.48 -15.02 4.49
N TYR A 147 -1.75 -13.85 5.04
CA TYR A 147 -2.60 -13.70 6.20
C TYR A 147 -4.04 -13.42 5.77
N ASP A 148 -4.21 -12.47 4.84
CA ASP A 148 -5.52 -12.09 4.32
C ASP A 148 -5.42 -11.69 2.86
N GLU A 149 -6.48 -11.99 2.09
CA GLU A 149 -6.61 -11.63 0.68
C GLU A 149 -8.06 -11.27 0.38
N VAL A 150 -8.30 -10.00 0.04
CA VAL A 150 -9.63 -9.48 -0.27
C VAL A 150 -9.67 -8.98 -1.71
N HIS A 151 -10.60 -9.52 -2.50
CA HIS A 151 -10.91 -9.03 -3.84
C HIS A 151 -12.07 -8.05 -3.76
N ALA A 152 -11.86 -6.84 -4.25
CA ALA A 152 -12.83 -5.77 -4.21
C ALA A 152 -13.17 -5.26 -5.61
N PHE A 153 -14.36 -4.74 -5.77
CA PHE A 153 -14.85 -4.16 -7.01
C PHE A 153 -15.70 -2.92 -6.73
N ARG A 154 -15.73 -2.02 -7.69
CA ARG A 154 -16.65 -0.87 -7.65
C ARG A 154 -18.04 -1.30 -8.06
N TYR A 155 -19.00 -1.13 -7.16
CA TYR A 155 -20.40 -1.41 -7.45
C TYR A 155 -21.06 -0.25 -8.24
N LEU A 156 -22.26 -0.50 -8.75
CA LEU A 156 -23.02 0.40 -9.63
C LEU A 156 -23.00 1.86 -9.18
N ASP A 157 -22.67 2.77 -10.10
CA ASP A 157 -22.65 4.23 -9.88
C ASP A 157 -21.83 4.71 -8.68
N ASN A 158 -20.74 3.98 -8.35
CA ASN A 158 -19.90 4.22 -7.18
C ASN A 158 -20.67 4.10 -5.84
N ARG A 159 -21.56 3.15 -5.77
CA ARG A 159 -22.29 2.81 -4.54
C ARG A 159 -21.61 1.65 -3.83
N ASP A 160 -21.88 1.53 -2.56
CA ASP A 160 -21.65 0.29 -1.83
C ASP A 160 -22.75 -0.75 -2.18
N PRO A 161 -22.61 -2.03 -1.81
CA PRO A 161 -23.63 -3.05 -2.03
C PRO A 161 -24.96 -2.80 -1.31
N LEU A 162 -25.00 -1.89 -0.34
CA LEU A 162 -26.21 -1.46 0.38
C LEU A 162 -26.95 -0.34 -0.35
N GLY A 163 -26.32 0.25 -1.38
CA GLY A 163 -26.89 1.30 -2.24
C GLY A 163 -26.51 2.73 -1.87
N PHE A 164 -25.68 2.94 -0.84
CA PHE A 164 -25.18 4.27 -0.48
C PHE A 164 -24.13 4.75 -1.48
N VAL A 165 -24.17 6.04 -1.83
CA VAL A 165 -23.13 6.67 -2.66
C VAL A 165 -21.90 6.88 -1.79
N ASP A 166 -20.78 6.32 -2.22
CA ASP A 166 -19.51 6.38 -1.51
C ASP A 166 -18.57 7.42 -2.10
N GLY A 167 -17.70 7.98 -1.25
CA GLY A 167 -16.63 8.87 -1.66
C GLY A 167 -17.05 10.26 -2.14
N THR A 168 -18.27 10.74 -1.85
CA THR A 168 -18.75 12.08 -2.27
C THR A 168 -17.95 13.21 -1.66
N GLU A 169 -17.45 13.04 -0.43
CA GLU A 169 -16.67 14.02 0.31
C GLU A 169 -15.16 13.69 0.33
N SER A 170 -14.73 12.70 -0.44
CA SER A 170 -13.31 12.36 -0.51
C SER A 170 -12.48 13.54 -1.03
N PRO A 171 -11.44 13.96 -0.31
CA PRO A 171 -10.62 15.10 -0.71
C PRO A 171 -9.88 14.80 -2.02
N ARG A 172 -9.60 15.85 -2.81
CA ARG A 172 -8.91 15.75 -4.10
C ARG A 172 -7.78 16.79 -4.20
N GLY A 173 -6.82 16.55 -5.08
CA GLY A 173 -5.70 17.46 -5.29
C GLY A 173 -4.92 17.71 -4.00
N GLN A 174 -4.62 18.96 -3.69
CA GLN A 174 -3.88 19.36 -2.48
C GLN A 174 -4.61 19.00 -1.17
N ALA A 175 -5.94 18.99 -1.17
CA ALA A 175 -6.70 18.55 0.00
C ALA A 175 -6.49 17.06 0.29
N ALA A 176 -6.31 16.23 -0.75
CA ALA A 176 -5.98 14.81 -0.57
C ALA A 176 -4.55 14.62 -0.04
N VAL A 177 -3.59 15.43 -0.51
CA VAL A 177 -2.23 15.47 0.05
C VAL A 177 -2.28 15.76 1.54
N ALA A 178 -2.94 16.86 1.93
CA ALA A 178 -3.05 17.28 3.33
C ALA A 178 -3.76 16.27 4.23
N ALA A 179 -4.70 15.50 3.67
CA ALA A 179 -5.47 14.49 4.42
C ALA A 179 -4.77 13.14 4.55
N ALA A 180 -3.93 12.77 3.57
CA ALA A 180 -3.39 11.42 3.46
C ALA A 180 -1.89 11.31 3.78
N LEU A 181 -1.15 12.42 3.75
CA LEU A 181 0.28 12.41 4.04
C LEU A 181 0.57 13.00 5.42
N ILE A 182 1.52 12.40 6.10
CA ILE A 182 2.02 12.88 7.40
C ILE A 182 3.46 13.35 7.19
N ASN A 183 3.77 14.56 7.64
CA ASN A 183 5.13 15.07 7.64
C ASN A 183 5.79 14.76 8.99
N GLU A 184 6.62 13.73 9.01
CA GLU A 184 7.37 13.30 10.21
C GLU A 184 8.86 13.66 10.14
N GLY A 185 9.25 14.60 9.28
CA GLY A 185 10.65 14.95 9.05
C GLY A 185 11.34 14.05 8.02
N ALA A 186 12.56 14.42 7.65
CA ALA A 186 13.32 13.73 6.61
C ALA A 186 13.92 12.42 7.15
N TRP A 187 13.50 11.31 6.56
CA TRP A 187 14.19 10.03 6.66
C TRP A 187 15.18 9.93 5.47
N VAL A 188 16.42 10.17 5.73
CA VAL A 188 17.50 10.10 4.72
C VAL A 188 17.97 8.67 4.53
#